data_0d18ef83206395e1edeb6941a2676d50
#
_entry.id   0d18ef83206395e1edeb6941a2676d50
#
_cell.length_a   1.000
_cell.length_b   1.000
_cell.length_c   1.000
_cell.angle_alpha   90.00
_cell.angle_beta   90.00
_cell.angle_gamma   90.00
#
_symmetry.space_group_name_H-M   'P 1'
#
loop_
_entity.id
_entity.type
_entity.pdbx_description
1 polymer ?
#
loop_
_entity_poly.entity_id
_entity_poly.type
_entity_poly.pdbx_seq_one_letter_code
_entity_poly.pdbx_strand_id
1 'polypeptide(L)'
;MLETILNNFHLEKILWILQKRIAYIMILGVLGGMAGGAYAYLTNSTLYRAEVSFYVYSDPDYVYDSSVNISNSEFTQAKNLVQSYILILKSNTILQKVLEEAGLDYGTEALSGRIGTSVVENTAVFYVYTYDSDPYRAMELANAIGRVAPKEIGRIVKSGGIEVIDYATLPE
;
A
#
# COMPACT_ATOMS: atom_id res chain seq x y z
N MET A 1 31.16 53.28 -3.76
CA MET A 1 31.96 52.15 -4.26
C MET A 1 31.09 50.91 -4.56
N LEU A 2 30.06 50.62 -3.80
CA LEU A 2 29.10 49.51 -4.09
C LEU A 2 28.15 49.80 -5.26
N GLU A 3 27.69 51.04 -5.44
CA GLU A 3 26.81 51.40 -6.55
C GLU A 3 27.50 51.34 -7.93
N THR A 4 28.83 51.53 -7.98
CA THR A 4 29.59 51.46 -9.25
C THR A 4 29.80 50.03 -9.70
N ILE A 5 29.76 49.04 -8.77
CA ILE A 5 29.89 47.62 -9.08
C ILE A 5 28.55 47.06 -9.61
N LEU A 6 27.43 47.54 -9.08
CA LEU A 6 26.09 47.14 -9.52
C LEU A 6 25.70 47.66 -10.89
N ASN A 7 26.24 48.82 -11.31
CA ASN A 7 25.90 49.45 -12.59
C ASN A 7 26.69 48.90 -13.79
N ASN A 8 27.68 48.01 -13.55
CA ASN A 8 28.47 47.33 -14.59
C ASN A 8 27.94 45.96 -15.01
N PHE A 9 26.85 45.48 -14.38
CA PHE A 9 26.10 44.39 -14.96
C PHE A 9 25.32 44.90 -16.16
N HIS A 10 25.95 44.86 -17.34
CA HIS A 10 25.33 45.20 -18.62
C HIS A 10 24.15 44.26 -18.90
N LEU A 11 23.01 44.51 -18.28
CA LEU A 11 21.75 43.77 -18.53
C LEU A 11 21.47 43.73 -20.05
N GLU A 12 21.80 44.81 -20.76
CA GLU A 12 21.68 44.86 -22.21
C GLU A 12 22.57 43.84 -22.95
N LYS A 13 23.79 43.63 -22.48
CA LYS A 13 24.67 42.60 -23.05
C LYS A 13 24.19 41.18 -22.77
N ILE A 14 23.67 40.95 -21.56
CA ILE A 14 23.09 39.66 -21.18
C ILE A 14 21.84 39.39 -22.01
N LEU A 15 20.96 40.40 -22.17
CA LEU A 15 19.76 40.30 -23.00
C LEU A 15 20.11 40.04 -24.47
N TRP A 16 21.13 40.76 -25.00
CA TRP A 16 21.57 40.57 -26.38
C TRP A 16 22.16 39.17 -26.64
N ILE A 17 22.98 38.65 -25.71
CA ILE A 17 23.52 37.28 -25.78
C ILE A 17 22.39 36.24 -25.66
N LEU A 18 21.41 36.49 -24.77
CA LEU A 18 20.25 35.63 -24.58
C LEU A 18 19.39 35.57 -25.86
N GLN A 19 19.10 36.72 -26.47
CA GLN A 19 18.36 36.80 -27.74
C GLN A 19 19.07 36.05 -28.88
N LYS A 20 20.41 36.14 -28.97
CA LYS A 20 21.17 35.47 -30.01
C LYS A 20 21.23 33.94 -29.84
N ARG A 21 21.06 33.47 -28.61
CA ARG A 21 21.12 32.01 -28.29
C ARG A 21 19.77 31.43 -27.86
N ILE A 22 18.69 32.19 -27.97
CA ILE A 22 17.34 31.78 -27.54
C ILE A 22 16.90 30.50 -28.26
N ALA A 23 17.26 30.33 -29.51
CA ALA A 23 16.94 29.16 -30.31
C ALA A 23 17.55 27.88 -29.70
N TYR A 24 18.79 27.93 -29.21
CA TYR A 24 19.46 26.79 -28.56
C TYR A 24 18.83 26.47 -27.21
N ILE A 25 18.45 27.49 -26.43
CA ILE A 25 17.78 27.33 -25.14
C ILE A 25 16.40 26.69 -25.35
N MET A 26 15.66 27.12 -26.36
CA MET A 26 14.35 26.56 -26.71
C MET A 26 14.48 25.10 -27.16
N ILE A 27 15.43 24.77 -28.01
CA ILE A 27 15.67 23.38 -28.44
C ILE A 27 16.03 22.49 -27.26
N LEU A 28 16.93 22.99 -26.38
CA LEU A 28 17.32 22.23 -25.18
C LEU A 28 16.13 22.03 -24.22
N GLY A 29 15.29 23.06 -24.06
CA GLY A 29 14.08 23.01 -23.26
C GLY A 29 13.07 21.99 -23.80
N VAL A 30 12.84 21.97 -25.11
CA VAL A 30 11.95 21.01 -25.77
C VAL A 30 12.49 19.59 -25.64
N LEU A 31 13.78 19.38 -25.91
CA LEU A 31 14.41 18.06 -25.78
C LEU A 31 14.37 17.55 -24.33
N GLY A 32 14.66 18.42 -23.35
CA GLY A 32 14.57 18.10 -21.92
C GLY A 32 13.13 17.79 -21.48
N GLY A 33 12.16 18.57 -21.97
CA GLY A 33 10.73 18.35 -21.72
C GLY A 33 10.23 17.03 -22.32
N MET A 34 10.63 16.71 -23.54
CA MET A 34 10.27 15.44 -24.19
C MET A 34 10.91 14.24 -23.48
N ALA A 35 12.19 14.32 -23.11
CA ALA A 35 12.88 13.26 -22.38
C ALA A 35 12.27 13.07 -20.97
N GLY A 36 12.02 14.16 -20.23
CA GLY A 36 11.37 14.12 -18.93
C GLY A 36 9.94 13.62 -18.99
N GLY A 37 9.16 14.04 -19.98
CA GLY A 37 7.80 13.55 -20.21
C GLY A 37 7.75 12.07 -20.56
N ALA A 38 8.65 11.62 -21.43
CA ALA A 38 8.78 10.20 -21.78
C ALA A 38 9.18 9.35 -20.55
N TYR A 39 10.14 9.83 -19.77
CA TYR A 39 10.54 9.16 -18.53
C TYR A 39 9.38 9.07 -17.52
N ALA A 40 8.65 10.17 -17.29
CA ALA A 40 7.50 10.19 -16.40
C ALA A 40 6.39 9.25 -16.88
N TYR A 41 6.11 9.23 -18.19
CA TYR A 41 5.10 8.34 -18.77
C TYR A 41 5.47 6.86 -18.62
N LEU A 42 6.73 6.49 -18.79
CA LEU A 42 7.21 5.12 -18.64
C LEU A 42 7.31 4.66 -17.17
N THR A 43 7.45 5.62 -16.24
CA THR A 43 7.66 5.31 -14.81
C THR A 43 6.36 5.40 -13.99
N ASN A 44 5.33 6.11 -14.48
CA ASN A 44 4.02 6.18 -13.84
C ASN A 44 3.23 4.88 -14.10
N SER A 45 3.49 3.85 -13.30
CA SER A 45 2.62 2.69 -13.23
C SER A 45 1.42 3.04 -12.34
N THR A 46 0.22 2.99 -12.90
CA THR A 46 -1.02 3.04 -12.12
C THR A 46 -1.03 1.84 -11.19
N LEU A 47 -1.13 2.07 -9.87
CA LEU A 47 -1.26 1.00 -8.90
C LEU A 47 -2.74 0.84 -8.55
N TYR A 48 -3.26 -0.34 -8.80
CA TYR A 48 -4.60 -0.73 -8.36
C TYR A 48 -4.55 -1.20 -6.91
N ARG A 49 -5.57 -0.83 -6.14
CA ARG A 49 -5.72 -1.22 -4.74
C ARG A 49 -6.91 -2.14 -4.57
N ALA A 50 -6.68 -3.36 -4.12
CA ALA A 50 -7.73 -4.26 -3.66
C ALA A 50 -7.69 -4.35 -2.13
N GLU A 51 -8.83 -4.65 -1.50
CA GLU A 51 -8.93 -4.72 -0.04
C GLU A 51 -9.73 -5.93 0.41
N VAL A 52 -9.31 -6.52 1.51
CA VAL A 52 -10.02 -7.57 2.26
C VAL A 52 -10.20 -7.11 3.70
N SER A 53 -11.36 -7.36 4.28
CA SER A 53 -11.68 -6.96 5.65
C SER A 53 -11.76 -8.15 6.58
N PHE A 54 -11.29 -7.95 7.82
CA PHE A 54 -11.24 -8.99 8.84
C PHE A 54 -11.84 -8.52 10.14
N TYR A 55 -12.55 -9.43 10.80
CA TYR A 55 -12.99 -9.30 12.18
C TYR A 55 -12.10 -10.15 13.09
N VAL A 56 -11.68 -9.59 14.22
CA VAL A 56 -10.88 -10.27 15.25
C VAL A 56 -11.79 -10.76 16.36
N TYR A 57 -11.64 -12.01 16.77
CA TYR A 57 -12.31 -12.56 17.94
C TYR A 57 -11.30 -13.16 18.93
N SER A 58 -11.64 -13.13 20.22
CA SER A 58 -10.77 -13.63 21.30
C SER A 58 -11.13 -15.02 21.79
N ASP A 59 -12.30 -15.55 21.42
CA ASP A 59 -12.78 -16.89 21.81
C ASP A 59 -13.33 -17.63 20.58
N PRO A 60 -12.87 -18.85 20.26
CA PRO A 60 -13.38 -19.64 19.14
C PRO A 60 -14.86 -20.05 19.29
N ASP A 61 -15.33 -20.26 20.51
CA ASP A 61 -16.73 -20.67 20.79
C ASP A 61 -17.71 -19.54 20.46
N TYR A 62 -17.22 -18.31 20.36
CA TYR A 62 -17.98 -17.13 20.06
C TYR A 62 -18.58 -17.10 18.63
N VAL A 63 -17.89 -17.66 17.65
CA VAL A 63 -18.31 -17.63 16.23
C VAL A 63 -19.48 -18.60 15.98
N TYR A 64 -19.65 -19.60 16.85
CA TYR A 64 -20.64 -20.68 16.66
C TYR A 64 -21.89 -20.57 17.52
N ASP A 65 -21.90 -19.73 18.55
CA ASP A 65 -23.05 -19.55 19.44
C ASP A 65 -23.65 -18.16 19.34
N SER A 66 -24.71 -18.06 18.55
CA SER A 66 -25.48 -16.80 18.34
C SER A 66 -26.19 -16.29 19.58
N SER A 67 -26.13 -17.02 20.70
CA SER A 67 -26.81 -16.67 21.98
C SER A 67 -25.88 -15.98 22.99
N VAL A 68 -24.57 -15.88 22.68
CA VAL A 68 -23.59 -15.27 23.59
C VAL A 68 -23.62 -13.76 23.48
N ASN A 69 -24.01 -13.09 24.57
CA ASN A 69 -23.86 -11.63 24.69
C ASN A 69 -22.37 -11.28 24.78
N ILE A 70 -21.88 -10.50 23.80
CA ILE A 70 -20.51 -9.96 23.81
C ILE A 70 -20.30 -9.22 25.13
N SER A 71 -19.40 -9.71 25.96
CA SER A 71 -19.00 -8.96 27.14
C SER A 71 -18.07 -7.82 26.71
N ASN A 72 -18.17 -6.67 27.35
CA ASN A 72 -17.27 -5.53 27.10
C ASN A 72 -15.78 -5.91 27.26
N SER A 73 -15.48 -6.92 28.06
CA SER A 73 -14.12 -7.45 28.27
C SER A 73 -13.59 -8.20 27.05
N GLU A 74 -14.41 -9.05 26.43
CA GLU A 74 -14.03 -9.81 25.22
C GLU A 74 -13.82 -8.88 24.03
N PHE A 75 -14.70 -7.91 23.84
CA PHE A 75 -14.52 -6.90 22.81
C PHE A 75 -13.22 -6.09 22.99
N THR A 76 -12.90 -5.71 24.22
CA THR A 76 -11.66 -4.99 24.52
C THR A 76 -10.43 -5.87 24.28
N GLN A 77 -10.50 -7.16 24.58
CA GLN A 77 -9.43 -8.12 24.28
C GLN A 77 -9.25 -8.29 22.78
N ALA A 78 -10.31 -8.53 22.02
CA ALA A 78 -10.26 -8.62 20.55
C ALA A 78 -9.60 -7.40 19.93
N LYS A 79 -9.99 -6.19 20.35
CA LYS A 79 -9.42 -4.92 19.88
C LYS A 79 -7.89 -4.84 20.16
N ASN A 80 -7.44 -5.29 21.32
CA ASN A 80 -6.01 -5.28 21.67
C ASN A 80 -5.19 -6.29 20.83
N LEU A 81 -5.83 -7.35 20.34
CA LEU A 81 -5.17 -8.37 19.52
C LEU A 81 -4.98 -7.96 18.07
N VAL A 82 -5.74 -6.97 17.55
CA VAL A 82 -5.67 -6.53 16.14
C VAL A 82 -4.23 -6.24 15.71
N GLN A 83 -3.48 -5.47 16.50
CA GLN A 83 -2.11 -5.10 16.15
C GLN A 83 -1.17 -6.33 16.09
N SER A 84 -1.35 -7.26 17.02
CA SER A 84 -0.59 -8.50 17.04
C SER A 84 -0.88 -9.38 15.82
N TYR A 85 -2.14 -9.45 15.41
CA TYR A 85 -2.53 -10.23 14.24
C TYR A 85 -2.02 -9.63 12.93
N ILE A 86 -2.01 -8.29 12.82
CA ILE A 86 -1.39 -7.60 11.70
C ILE A 86 0.12 -7.92 11.60
N LEU A 87 0.83 -7.96 12.72
CA LEU A 87 2.26 -8.32 12.74
C LEU A 87 2.46 -9.78 12.32
N ILE A 88 1.63 -10.70 12.80
CA ILE A 88 1.68 -12.11 12.41
C ILE A 88 1.39 -12.27 10.92
N LEU A 89 0.37 -11.57 10.39
CA LEU A 89 0.00 -11.57 8.98
C LEU A 89 1.15 -11.11 8.08
N LYS A 90 1.90 -10.11 8.50
CA LYS A 90 3.08 -9.60 7.77
C LYS A 90 4.35 -10.44 7.94
N SER A 91 4.29 -11.55 8.66
CA SER A 91 5.45 -12.43 8.81
C SER A 91 5.82 -13.13 7.48
N ASN A 92 7.12 -13.34 7.25
CA ASN A 92 7.60 -13.99 6.02
C ASN A 92 6.96 -15.35 5.77
N THR A 93 6.66 -16.11 6.82
CA THR A 93 6.02 -17.42 6.71
C THR A 93 4.61 -17.34 6.14
N ILE A 94 3.82 -16.35 6.57
CA ILE A 94 2.46 -16.15 6.05
C ILE A 94 2.53 -15.57 4.65
N LEU A 95 3.39 -14.58 4.40
CA LEU A 95 3.55 -13.98 3.08
C LEU A 95 3.98 -15.00 2.02
N GLN A 96 4.84 -15.95 2.37
CA GLN A 96 5.22 -17.03 1.47
C GLN A 96 4.02 -17.91 1.11
N LYS A 97 3.20 -18.30 2.09
CA LYS A 97 1.97 -19.08 1.84
C LYS A 97 0.93 -18.34 1.03
N VAL A 98 0.84 -17.02 1.20
CA VAL A 98 -0.02 -16.14 0.38
C VAL A 98 0.44 -16.15 -1.07
N LEU A 99 1.74 -16.07 -1.34
CA LEU A 99 2.30 -16.14 -2.70
C LEU A 99 2.04 -17.51 -3.35
N GLU A 100 2.25 -18.59 -2.60
CA GLU A 100 1.95 -19.95 -3.04
C GLU A 100 0.45 -20.11 -3.38
N GLU A 101 -0.45 -19.60 -2.52
CA GLU A 101 -1.90 -19.65 -2.72
C GLU A 101 -2.34 -18.81 -3.92
N ALA A 102 -1.73 -17.62 -4.12
CA ALA A 102 -2.02 -16.73 -5.25
C ALA A 102 -1.39 -17.21 -6.57
N GLY A 103 -0.46 -18.17 -6.53
CA GLY A 103 0.28 -18.64 -7.71
C GLY A 103 1.19 -17.58 -8.31
N LEU A 104 1.73 -16.67 -7.50
CA LEU A 104 2.55 -15.56 -7.93
C LEU A 104 4.00 -15.73 -7.47
N ASP A 105 4.94 -15.50 -8.40
CA ASP A 105 6.38 -15.62 -8.15
C ASP A 105 6.97 -14.24 -7.77
N TYR A 106 6.55 -13.72 -6.62
CA TYR A 106 7.16 -12.55 -5.99
C TYR A 106 8.05 -12.98 -4.82
N GLY A 107 9.08 -12.16 -4.52
CA GLY A 107 9.75 -12.31 -3.21
C GLY A 107 8.84 -11.81 -2.08
N THR A 108 8.93 -12.45 -0.91
CA THR A 108 8.14 -12.04 0.29
C THR A 108 8.38 -10.58 0.67
N GLU A 109 9.59 -10.07 0.44
CA GLU A 109 9.96 -8.68 0.69
C GLU A 109 9.23 -7.71 -0.26
N ALA A 110 9.12 -8.07 -1.55
CA ALA A 110 8.36 -7.31 -2.54
C ALA A 110 6.87 -7.31 -2.22
N LEU A 111 6.31 -8.44 -1.77
CA LEU A 111 4.93 -8.53 -1.32
C LEU A 111 4.69 -7.68 -0.07
N SER A 112 5.60 -7.74 0.92
CA SER A 112 5.50 -6.93 2.14
C SER A 112 5.38 -5.43 1.85
N GLY A 113 6.14 -4.93 0.87
CA GLY A 113 6.05 -3.54 0.41
C GLY A 113 4.75 -3.18 -0.33
N ARG A 114 4.00 -4.18 -0.78
CA ARG A 114 2.71 -4.03 -1.49
C ARG A 114 1.50 -4.24 -0.60
N ILE A 115 1.70 -4.53 0.70
CA ILE A 115 0.62 -4.75 1.66
C ILE A 115 0.52 -3.55 2.60
N GLY A 116 -0.62 -2.87 2.56
CA GLY A 116 -1.05 -1.89 3.54
C GLY A 116 -2.04 -2.48 4.54
N THR A 117 -2.16 -1.86 5.70
CA THR A 117 -3.17 -2.24 6.70
C THR A 117 -3.78 -1.00 7.33
N SER A 118 -5.06 -1.06 7.65
CA SER A 118 -5.77 0.00 8.38
C SER A 118 -6.69 -0.61 9.40
N VAL A 119 -6.70 -0.07 10.60
CA VAL A 119 -7.58 -0.49 11.70
C VAL A 119 -8.74 0.49 11.82
N VAL A 120 -9.95 -0.03 11.96
CA VAL A 120 -11.13 0.81 12.24
C VAL A 120 -11.12 1.15 13.72
N GLU A 121 -11.03 2.45 14.02
CA GLU A 121 -10.94 2.93 15.40
C GLU A 121 -12.11 2.42 16.25
N ASN A 122 -11.80 2.01 17.47
CA ASN A 122 -12.77 1.50 18.44
C ASN A 122 -13.56 0.27 17.98
N THR A 123 -12.99 -0.53 17.08
CA THR A 123 -13.57 -1.81 16.63
C THR A 123 -12.54 -2.94 16.65
N ALA A 124 -13.00 -4.17 16.49
CA ALA A 124 -12.15 -5.34 16.25
C ALA A 124 -11.99 -5.65 14.75
N VAL A 125 -12.15 -4.63 13.89
CA VAL A 125 -12.09 -4.76 12.43
C VAL A 125 -10.83 -4.09 11.91
N PHE A 126 -10.19 -4.75 10.94
CA PHE A 126 -9.09 -4.16 10.18
C PHE A 126 -9.17 -4.54 8.70
N TYR A 127 -8.61 -3.67 7.87
CA TYR A 127 -8.49 -3.87 6.43
C TYR A 127 -7.05 -4.21 6.06
N VAL A 128 -6.91 -5.08 5.08
CA VAL A 128 -5.63 -5.34 4.43
C VAL A 128 -5.76 -4.93 2.97
N TYR A 129 -4.87 -4.06 2.52
CA TYR A 129 -4.81 -3.57 1.15
C TYR A 129 -3.66 -4.23 0.43
N THR A 130 -3.88 -4.57 -0.81
CA THR A 130 -2.83 -5.03 -1.72
C THR A 130 -2.73 -4.10 -2.91
N TYR A 131 -1.51 -3.82 -3.35
CA TYR A 131 -1.22 -2.92 -4.46
C TYR A 131 -0.49 -3.67 -5.57
N ASP A 132 -1.01 -3.61 -6.79
CA ASP A 132 -0.35 -4.14 -7.98
C ASP A 132 -0.65 -3.28 -9.20
N SER A 133 0.20 -3.36 -10.24
CA SER A 133 -0.05 -2.72 -11.53
C SER A 133 -1.14 -3.42 -12.35
N ASP A 134 -1.50 -4.64 -11.97
CA ASP A 134 -2.57 -5.43 -12.58
C ASP A 134 -3.73 -5.55 -11.57
N PRO A 135 -4.96 -5.11 -11.92
CA PRO A 135 -6.10 -5.15 -11.03
C PRO A 135 -6.50 -6.58 -10.62
N TYR A 136 -6.34 -7.56 -11.52
CA TYR A 136 -6.62 -8.96 -11.19
C TYR A 136 -5.62 -9.53 -10.18
N ARG A 137 -4.33 -9.18 -10.31
CA ARG A 137 -3.31 -9.60 -9.36
C ARG A 137 -3.48 -8.92 -8.00
N ALA A 138 -3.85 -7.64 -7.98
CA ALA A 138 -4.17 -6.95 -6.73
C ALA A 138 -5.32 -7.65 -6.00
N MET A 139 -6.41 -7.95 -6.70
CA MET A 139 -7.56 -8.68 -6.15
C MET A 139 -7.18 -10.08 -5.68
N GLU A 140 -6.44 -10.85 -6.47
CA GLU A 140 -6.06 -12.22 -6.13
C GLU A 140 -5.13 -12.27 -4.91
N LEU A 141 -4.18 -11.33 -4.79
CA LEU A 141 -3.35 -11.19 -3.59
C LEU A 141 -4.18 -10.91 -2.33
N ALA A 142 -5.14 -9.98 -2.41
CA ALA A 142 -6.02 -9.69 -1.28
C ALA A 142 -6.86 -10.92 -0.89
N ASN A 143 -7.41 -11.62 -1.86
CA ASN A 143 -8.22 -12.82 -1.65
C ASN A 143 -7.37 -14.00 -1.13
N ALA A 144 -6.14 -14.17 -1.60
CA ALA A 144 -5.20 -15.16 -1.07
C ALA A 144 -4.89 -14.88 0.41
N ILE A 145 -4.69 -13.60 0.78
CA ILE A 145 -4.56 -13.21 2.19
C ILE A 145 -5.82 -13.62 2.96
N GLY A 146 -7.01 -13.36 2.41
CA GLY A 146 -8.29 -13.76 3.00
C GLY A 146 -8.40 -15.27 3.26
N ARG A 147 -7.88 -16.10 2.35
CA ARG A 147 -7.92 -17.57 2.48
C ARG A 147 -6.85 -18.12 3.43
N VAL A 148 -5.66 -17.52 3.44
CA VAL A 148 -4.49 -18.02 4.20
C VAL A 148 -4.50 -17.51 5.64
N ALA A 149 -4.73 -16.21 5.84
CA ALA A 149 -4.55 -15.56 7.14
C ALA A 149 -5.41 -16.18 8.27
N PRO A 150 -6.71 -16.46 8.09
CA PRO A 150 -7.51 -17.09 9.17
C PRO A 150 -6.96 -18.44 9.60
N LYS A 151 -6.56 -19.28 8.66
CA LYS A 151 -6.02 -20.63 8.92
C LYS A 151 -4.70 -20.55 9.68
N GLU A 152 -3.78 -19.70 9.25
CA GLU A 152 -2.45 -19.61 9.84
C GLU A 152 -2.46 -18.91 11.20
N ILE A 153 -3.25 -17.84 11.34
CA ILE A 153 -3.41 -17.16 12.63
C ILE A 153 -4.09 -18.07 13.64
N GLY A 154 -5.16 -18.77 13.27
CA GLY A 154 -5.81 -19.76 14.13
C GLY A 154 -4.89 -20.92 14.55
N ARG A 155 -3.92 -21.31 13.69
CA ARG A 155 -2.89 -22.30 14.04
C ARG A 155 -1.89 -21.78 15.09
N ILE A 156 -1.54 -20.49 15.01
CA ILE A 156 -0.55 -19.85 15.90
C ILE A 156 -1.19 -19.43 17.21
N VAL A 157 -2.40 -18.86 17.15
CA VAL A 157 -3.12 -18.31 18.31
C VAL A 157 -4.26 -19.24 18.65
N LYS A 158 -4.06 -20.06 19.69
CA LYS A 158 -5.04 -21.10 20.09
C LYS A 158 -6.31 -20.55 20.75
N SER A 159 -6.24 -19.31 21.25
CA SER A 159 -7.36 -18.63 21.92
C SER A 159 -7.78 -17.40 21.13
N GLY A 160 -8.52 -17.60 20.04
CA GLY A 160 -8.98 -16.54 19.17
C GLY A 160 -8.47 -16.66 17.75
N GLY A 161 -8.86 -15.70 16.89
CA GLY A 161 -8.48 -15.71 15.48
C GLY A 161 -9.03 -14.51 14.73
N ILE A 162 -9.03 -14.64 13.42
CA ILE A 162 -9.65 -13.66 12.51
C ILE A 162 -10.60 -14.38 11.57
N GLU A 163 -11.65 -13.68 11.16
CA GLU A 163 -12.60 -14.13 10.15
C GLU A 163 -12.72 -13.06 9.06
N VAL A 164 -12.90 -13.50 7.81
CA VAL A 164 -13.10 -12.61 6.68
C VAL A 164 -14.53 -12.06 6.72
N ILE A 165 -14.67 -10.75 6.70
CA ILE A 165 -15.96 -10.07 6.54
C ILE A 165 -16.28 -9.99 5.04
N ASP A 166 -15.37 -9.36 4.29
CA ASP A 166 -15.55 -9.16 2.85
C ASP A 166 -14.27 -9.53 2.10
N TYR A 167 -14.44 -10.23 0.99
CA TYR A 167 -13.37 -10.49 0.03
C TYR A 167 -13.21 -9.33 -0.95
N ALA A 168 -12.01 -9.21 -1.49
CA ALA A 168 -11.71 -8.17 -2.48
C ALA A 168 -12.50 -8.38 -3.78
N THR A 169 -13.02 -7.29 -4.30
CA THR A 169 -13.58 -7.18 -5.65
C THR A 169 -12.56 -6.55 -6.60
N LEU A 170 -12.82 -6.66 -7.91
CA LEU A 170 -11.94 -6.07 -8.92
C LEU A 170 -11.90 -4.54 -8.72
N PRO A 171 -10.71 -3.94 -8.49
CA PRO A 171 -10.60 -2.49 -8.38
C PRO A 171 -10.82 -1.81 -9.73
N GLU A 172 -11.52 -0.68 -9.71
CA GLU A 172 -11.78 0.17 -10.88
C GLU A 172 -10.58 1.08 -11.20
#